data_712934d7521722c76bbdb34a69a5ff3f
#
_entry.id   712934d7521722c76bbdb34a69a5ff3f
#
_cell.length_a   1.000
_cell.length_b   1.000
_cell.length_c   1.000
_cell.angle_alpha   90.00
_cell.angle_beta   90.00
_cell.angle_gamma   90.00
#
_symmetry.space_group_name_H-M   'P 1'
#
loop_
_entity.id
_entity.type
_entity.pdbx_description
1 polymer ?
#
loop_
_entity_poly.entity_id
_entity_poly.type
_entity_poly.pdbx_seq_one_letter_code
_entity_poly.pdbx_strand_id
1 'polypeptide(L)'
;MNAKPTPSTADTLLLPAVECRTGDSPQCAIIWLHGLGADGHDFEPIVDEFDFDQLPAIRFVFPHAPMRAVTINGGYVMRAWYDIVSPDFAPGREEAEGVRQSAEQIEALIARENARGIPDGRIVLAGFSQGGVIALHTGLRHPQRLAGVLALSCYLPLVDTLPAEAHPANRDVPIFMAHGRNDPVIPYDFGKRSAKLLKAQGYAVQWHGYAAEHTVCMEELRDIEGWLQQILADAC
;
A
#
# COMPACT_ATOMS: atom_id res chain seq x y z
N MET A 1 -40.36 13.07 13.24
CA MET A 1 -39.41 11.98 13.18
C MET A 1 -38.51 12.22 11.97
N ASN A 2 -37.31 12.79 12.18
CA ASN A 2 -36.38 13.01 11.09
C ASN A 2 -35.67 11.67 10.79
N ALA A 3 -35.96 11.09 9.62
CA ALA A 3 -35.22 9.94 9.14
C ALA A 3 -33.75 10.36 8.95
N LYS A 4 -32.80 9.60 9.56
CA LYS A 4 -31.38 9.74 9.23
C LYS A 4 -31.20 9.46 7.73
N PRO A 5 -30.42 10.27 7.01
CA PRO A 5 -30.14 9.97 5.60
C PRO A 5 -29.44 8.59 5.51
N THR A 6 -29.85 7.78 4.59
CA THR A 6 -29.19 6.51 4.25
C THR A 6 -27.79 6.87 3.74
N PRO A 7 -26.70 6.28 4.26
CA PRO A 7 -25.36 6.54 3.75
C PRO A 7 -25.28 6.23 2.27
N SER A 8 -24.57 7.07 1.51
CA SER A 8 -24.31 6.82 0.09
C SER A 8 -23.39 5.58 -0.05
N THR A 9 -23.38 4.91 -1.18
CA THR A 9 -22.47 3.79 -1.45
C THR A 9 -20.99 4.19 -1.26
N ALA A 10 -20.64 5.46 -1.52
CA ALA A 10 -19.30 6.01 -1.28
C ALA A 10 -18.97 6.09 0.22
N ASP A 11 -19.94 6.43 1.08
CA ASP A 11 -19.75 6.47 2.55
C ASP A 11 -19.53 5.07 3.15
N THR A 12 -20.03 4.02 2.48
CA THR A 12 -19.91 2.64 2.96
C THR A 12 -18.53 2.03 2.63
N LEU A 13 -17.82 2.57 1.65
CA LEU A 13 -16.49 2.11 1.23
C LEU A 13 -15.36 2.78 2.01
N LEU A 14 -15.61 3.93 2.65
CA LEU A 14 -14.57 4.69 3.33
C LEU A 14 -14.15 4.02 4.64
N LEU A 15 -12.93 3.52 4.68
CA LEU A 15 -12.36 2.90 5.87
C LEU A 15 -12.04 3.93 6.96
N PRO A 16 -12.28 3.59 8.25
CA PRO A 16 -11.68 4.34 9.36
C PRO A 16 -10.16 4.32 9.26
N ALA A 17 -9.51 5.44 9.59
CA ALA A 17 -8.07 5.56 9.50
C ALA A 17 -7.52 6.40 10.66
N VAL A 18 -6.29 6.11 11.07
CA VAL A 18 -5.45 7.02 11.85
C VAL A 18 -4.84 8.01 10.88
N GLU A 19 -4.80 9.29 11.26
CA GLU A 19 -4.21 10.33 10.43
C GLU A 19 -3.24 11.18 11.26
N CYS A 20 -2.04 11.43 10.72
CA CYS A 20 -1.10 12.41 11.24
C CYS A 20 -0.57 13.30 10.12
N ARG A 21 0.05 14.43 10.47
CA ARG A 21 0.49 15.44 9.51
C ARG A 21 1.83 16.01 9.94
N THR A 22 2.70 16.25 8.98
CA THR A 22 3.98 16.94 9.23
C THR A 22 3.85 18.48 9.24
N GLY A 23 2.65 19.00 8.95
CA GLY A 23 2.38 20.44 8.97
C GLY A 23 0.90 20.77 8.76
N ASP A 24 0.53 22.06 8.88
CA ASP A 24 -0.88 22.52 8.90
C ASP A 24 -1.61 22.40 7.57
N SER A 25 -0.89 22.51 6.45
CA SER A 25 -1.46 22.51 5.10
C SER A 25 -0.83 21.41 4.23
N PRO A 26 -1.23 20.14 4.41
CA PRO A 26 -0.68 19.04 3.63
C PRO A 26 -0.90 19.23 2.13
N GLN A 27 0.16 19.09 1.36
CA GLN A 27 0.16 19.16 -0.10
C GLN A 27 0.39 17.78 -0.74
N CYS A 28 0.87 16.81 0.04
CA CYS A 28 1.07 15.44 -0.36
C CYS A 28 0.36 14.50 0.61
N ALA A 29 0.07 13.27 0.20
CA ALA A 29 -0.47 12.23 1.07
C ALA A 29 0.27 10.91 0.90
N ILE A 30 0.42 10.16 2.00
CA ILE A 30 0.90 8.78 1.99
C ILE A 30 -0.19 7.93 2.64
N ILE A 31 -0.81 7.04 1.86
CA ILE A 31 -1.78 6.06 2.35
C ILE A 31 -1.00 4.78 2.63
N TRP A 32 -0.84 4.42 3.92
CA TRP A 32 0.02 3.34 4.36
C TRP A 32 -0.77 2.18 4.96
N LEU A 33 -0.72 1.03 4.31
CA LEU A 33 -1.50 -0.16 4.61
C LEU A 33 -0.70 -1.13 5.49
N HIS A 34 -1.27 -1.52 6.62
CA HIS A 34 -0.67 -2.45 7.58
C HIS A 34 -0.72 -3.91 7.10
N GLY A 35 0.01 -4.80 7.78
CA GLY A 35 -0.01 -6.24 7.56
C GLY A 35 -1.23 -6.95 8.15
N LEU A 36 -1.35 -8.25 7.87
CA LEU A 36 -2.40 -9.11 8.40
C LEU A 36 -2.44 -9.08 9.94
N GLY A 37 -3.62 -8.88 10.52
CA GLY A 37 -3.86 -8.91 11.97
C GLY A 37 -3.45 -7.64 12.73
N ALA A 38 -2.71 -6.72 12.08
CA ALA A 38 -2.38 -5.41 12.60
C ALA A 38 -3.53 -4.40 12.36
N ASP A 39 -3.30 -3.13 12.62
CA ASP A 39 -4.24 -2.04 12.33
C ASP A 39 -3.50 -0.73 11.97
N GLY A 40 -4.23 0.37 11.81
CA GLY A 40 -3.65 1.65 11.39
C GLY A 40 -2.61 2.23 12.36
N HIS A 41 -2.56 1.79 13.62
CA HIS A 41 -1.55 2.24 14.59
C HIS A 41 -0.20 1.54 14.43
N ASP A 42 -0.13 0.45 13.68
CA ASP A 42 1.09 -0.37 13.54
C ASP A 42 2.25 0.44 12.92
N PHE A 43 1.96 1.24 11.91
CA PHE A 43 2.93 2.09 11.22
C PHE A 43 2.84 3.58 11.57
N GLU A 44 1.90 4.00 12.42
CA GLU A 44 1.79 5.40 12.83
C GLU A 44 3.11 5.96 13.40
N PRO A 45 3.85 5.23 14.28
CA PRO A 45 5.11 5.72 14.84
C PRO A 45 6.23 5.95 13.82
N ILE A 46 6.12 5.39 12.60
CA ILE A 46 7.15 5.54 11.56
C ILE A 46 7.33 7.01 11.13
N VAL A 47 6.30 7.84 11.31
CA VAL A 47 6.33 9.25 10.90
C VAL A 47 7.39 10.02 11.66
N ASP A 48 7.60 9.68 12.94
CA ASP A 48 8.59 10.32 13.82
C ASP A 48 10.04 9.87 13.51
N GLU A 49 10.20 8.79 12.73
CA GLU A 49 11.51 8.27 12.30
C GLU A 49 12.03 8.94 11.03
N PHE A 50 11.17 9.71 10.32
CA PHE A 50 11.50 10.37 9.06
C PHE A 50 11.79 11.86 9.26
N ASP A 51 12.83 12.38 8.57
CA ASP A 51 13.09 13.81 8.44
C ASP A 51 12.52 14.34 7.11
N PHE A 52 11.43 15.08 7.21
CA PHE A 52 10.76 15.68 6.06
C PHE A 52 10.80 17.22 6.07
N ASP A 53 11.71 17.82 6.81
CA ASP A 53 11.81 19.29 6.96
C ASP A 53 11.96 20.04 5.62
N GLN A 54 12.49 19.37 4.60
CA GLN A 54 12.69 19.95 3.25
C GLN A 54 11.54 19.65 2.30
N LEU A 55 10.51 18.91 2.73
CA LEU A 55 9.36 18.58 1.91
C LEU A 55 8.14 19.43 2.27
N PRO A 56 7.18 19.57 1.35
CA PRO A 56 5.85 20.07 1.68
C PRO A 56 5.22 19.24 2.79
N ALA A 57 4.29 19.85 3.53
CA ALA A 57 3.56 19.12 4.56
C ALA A 57 2.85 17.89 3.99
N ILE A 58 3.01 16.75 4.63
CA ILE A 58 2.47 15.45 4.23
C ILE A 58 1.35 15.06 5.17
N ARG A 59 0.26 14.52 4.64
CA ARG A 59 -0.74 13.78 5.42
C ARG A 59 -0.47 12.29 5.29
N PHE A 60 -0.23 11.65 6.42
CA PHE A 60 -0.20 10.20 6.53
C PHE A 60 -1.61 9.70 6.87
N VAL A 61 -2.05 8.68 6.15
CA VAL A 61 -3.32 8.00 6.33
C VAL A 61 -3.04 6.52 6.54
N PHE A 62 -3.35 6.02 7.72
CA PHE A 62 -3.19 4.61 8.10
C PHE A 62 -4.56 3.96 8.27
N PRO A 63 -5.16 3.43 7.21
CA PRO A 63 -6.50 2.84 7.29
C PRO A 63 -6.48 1.53 8.08
N HIS A 64 -7.60 1.25 8.77
CA HIS A 64 -7.86 -0.04 9.38
C HIS A 64 -8.51 -0.97 8.36
N ALA A 65 -7.87 -2.11 8.05
CA ALA A 65 -8.49 -3.13 7.23
C ALA A 65 -9.80 -3.65 7.85
N PRO A 66 -10.76 -4.12 7.06
CA PRO A 66 -11.97 -4.74 7.58
C PRO A 66 -11.70 -5.96 8.47
N MET A 67 -12.60 -6.25 9.40
CA MET A 67 -12.60 -7.50 10.14
C MET A 67 -13.16 -8.61 9.26
N ARG A 68 -12.38 -9.68 9.04
CA ARG A 68 -12.83 -10.85 8.27
C ARG A 68 -12.24 -12.15 8.82
N ALA A 69 -12.90 -13.27 8.55
CA ALA A 69 -12.35 -14.58 8.83
C ALA A 69 -11.14 -14.86 7.93
N VAL A 70 -10.06 -15.38 8.46
CA VAL A 70 -8.83 -15.72 7.73
C VAL A 70 -8.63 -17.23 7.76
N THR A 71 -8.74 -17.86 6.60
CA THR A 71 -8.78 -19.32 6.44
C THR A 71 -7.51 -19.99 6.93
N ILE A 72 -6.32 -19.47 6.61
CA ILE A 72 -5.03 -20.01 7.05
C ILE A 72 -4.88 -19.99 8.58
N ASN A 73 -5.58 -19.09 9.27
CA ASN A 73 -5.63 -18.97 10.72
C ASN A 73 -6.85 -19.70 11.33
N GLY A 74 -7.35 -20.74 10.68
CA GLY A 74 -8.49 -21.53 11.17
C GLY A 74 -9.82 -20.79 11.19
N GLY A 75 -9.99 -19.76 10.36
CA GLY A 75 -11.19 -18.93 10.31
C GLY A 75 -11.27 -17.88 11.42
N TYR A 76 -10.16 -17.62 12.13
CA TYR A 76 -10.15 -16.55 13.14
C TYR A 76 -10.42 -15.18 12.50
N VAL A 77 -11.30 -14.41 13.15
CA VAL A 77 -11.71 -13.08 12.66
C VAL A 77 -10.69 -12.03 13.11
N MET A 78 -10.04 -11.42 12.16
CA MET A 78 -9.04 -10.37 12.39
C MET A 78 -9.07 -9.32 11.28
N ARG A 79 -8.33 -8.22 11.44
CA ARG A 79 -8.14 -7.24 10.37
C ARG A 79 -7.33 -7.86 9.23
N ALA A 80 -7.92 -7.88 8.05
CA ALA A 80 -7.28 -8.44 6.86
C ALA A 80 -7.80 -7.75 5.60
N TRP A 81 -6.91 -7.50 4.65
CA TRP A 81 -7.25 -6.92 3.35
C TRP A 81 -7.95 -7.95 2.45
N TYR A 82 -7.52 -9.20 2.51
CA TYR A 82 -8.13 -10.32 1.78
C TYR A 82 -7.92 -11.62 2.56
N ASP A 83 -8.66 -12.67 2.23
CA ASP A 83 -8.47 -13.98 2.85
C ASP A 83 -7.21 -14.67 2.30
N ILE A 84 -6.44 -15.30 3.18
CA ILE A 84 -5.31 -16.17 2.81
C ILE A 84 -5.77 -17.60 2.97
N VAL A 85 -6.00 -18.28 1.86
CA VAL A 85 -6.55 -19.65 1.84
C VAL A 85 -5.45 -20.72 1.87
N SER A 86 -4.20 -20.37 1.50
CA SER A 86 -3.09 -21.31 1.46
C SER A 86 -1.76 -20.61 1.81
N PRO A 87 -0.83 -21.34 2.49
CA PRO A 87 0.46 -20.79 2.87
C PRO A 87 1.49 -20.77 1.72
N ASP A 88 1.17 -21.34 0.57
CA ASP A 88 2.13 -21.49 -0.52
C ASP A 88 2.32 -20.23 -1.37
N PHE A 89 1.55 -19.17 -1.14
CA PHE A 89 1.60 -17.88 -1.86
C PHE A 89 1.78 -18.03 -3.38
N ALA A 90 1.32 -19.17 -3.93
CA ALA A 90 1.47 -19.45 -5.36
C ALA A 90 0.66 -18.47 -6.19
N PRO A 91 1.22 -17.91 -7.29
CA PRO A 91 0.48 -17.01 -8.17
C PRO A 91 -0.84 -17.62 -8.62
N GLY A 92 -1.93 -16.81 -8.58
CA GLY A 92 -3.28 -17.23 -8.98
C GLY A 92 -4.05 -17.98 -7.89
N ARG A 93 -3.52 -18.09 -6.67
CA ARG A 93 -4.22 -18.65 -5.51
C ARG A 93 -4.65 -17.60 -4.48
N GLU A 94 -4.41 -16.33 -4.78
CA GLU A 94 -4.92 -15.23 -3.99
C GLU A 94 -6.45 -15.21 -4.08
N GLU A 95 -7.09 -14.80 -3.01
CA GLU A 95 -8.53 -14.51 -3.01
C GLU A 95 -8.78 -13.22 -3.80
N ALA A 96 -8.95 -13.38 -5.13
CA ALA A 96 -8.99 -12.28 -6.09
C ALA A 96 -10.10 -11.27 -5.78
N GLU A 97 -11.24 -11.75 -5.28
CA GLU A 97 -12.36 -10.89 -4.94
C GLU A 97 -12.03 -9.96 -3.76
N GLY A 98 -11.46 -10.48 -2.68
CA GLY A 98 -11.05 -9.67 -1.53
C GLY A 98 -9.93 -8.68 -1.86
N VAL A 99 -9.00 -9.06 -2.76
CA VAL A 99 -7.98 -8.13 -3.26
C VAL A 99 -8.64 -6.96 -3.98
N ARG A 100 -9.62 -7.21 -4.87
CA ARG A 100 -10.35 -6.17 -5.60
C ARG A 100 -11.21 -5.31 -4.68
N GLN A 101 -11.95 -5.92 -3.75
CA GLN A 101 -12.74 -5.18 -2.76
C GLN A 101 -11.88 -4.24 -1.91
N SER A 102 -10.71 -4.70 -1.48
CA SER A 102 -9.77 -3.86 -0.76
C SER A 102 -9.22 -2.73 -1.64
N ALA A 103 -8.94 -3.01 -2.90
CA ALA A 103 -8.51 -1.97 -3.84
C ALA A 103 -9.57 -0.88 -4.00
N GLU A 104 -10.87 -1.24 -4.11
CA GLU A 104 -11.97 -0.26 -4.16
C GLU A 104 -12.04 0.62 -2.91
N GLN A 105 -11.74 0.05 -1.72
CA GLN A 105 -11.67 0.82 -0.48
C GLN A 105 -10.49 1.80 -0.47
N ILE A 106 -9.34 1.41 -1.05
CA ILE A 106 -8.19 2.30 -1.18
C ILE A 106 -8.46 3.40 -2.22
N GLU A 107 -9.14 3.09 -3.32
CA GLU A 107 -9.62 4.09 -4.30
C GLU A 107 -10.53 5.13 -3.64
N ALA A 108 -11.41 4.73 -2.71
CA ALA A 108 -12.22 5.67 -1.94
C ALA A 108 -11.37 6.59 -1.05
N LEU A 109 -10.27 6.10 -0.48
CA LEU A 109 -9.33 6.93 0.29
C LEU A 109 -8.55 7.90 -0.61
N ILE A 110 -8.11 7.48 -1.80
CA ILE A 110 -7.50 8.37 -2.80
C ILE A 110 -8.48 9.48 -3.17
N ALA A 111 -9.72 9.13 -3.51
CA ALA A 111 -10.77 10.10 -3.85
C ALA A 111 -11.04 11.08 -2.70
N ARG A 112 -10.97 10.62 -1.44
CA ARG A 112 -11.08 11.48 -0.25
C ARG A 112 -9.93 12.49 -0.19
N GLU A 113 -8.70 12.07 -0.45
CA GLU A 113 -7.55 12.98 -0.46
C GLU A 113 -7.62 13.98 -1.62
N ASN A 114 -8.10 13.54 -2.80
CA ASN A 114 -8.39 14.47 -3.91
C ASN A 114 -9.43 15.54 -3.52
N ALA A 115 -10.53 15.13 -2.86
CA ALA A 115 -11.55 16.05 -2.36
C ALA A 115 -11.01 17.04 -1.30
N ARG A 116 -9.92 16.66 -0.60
CA ARG A 116 -9.19 17.50 0.36
C ARG A 116 -8.13 18.39 -0.31
N GLY A 117 -8.02 18.36 -1.63
CA GLY A 117 -7.11 19.19 -2.43
C GLY A 117 -5.75 18.59 -2.74
N ILE A 118 -5.52 17.31 -2.45
CA ILE A 118 -4.27 16.60 -2.79
C ILE A 118 -4.49 15.81 -4.09
N PRO A 119 -3.90 16.20 -5.24
CA PRO A 119 -4.08 15.49 -6.50
C PRO A 119 -3.35 14.13 -6.49
N ASP A 120 -3.78 13.18 -7.34
CA ASP A 120 -3.21 11.83 -7.45
C ASP A 120 -1.69 11.83 -7.58
N GLY A 121 -1.13 12.72 -8.40
CA GLY A 121 0.32 12.84 -8.61
C GLY A 121 1.12 13.26 -7.35
N ARG A 122 0.43 13.52 -6.22
CA ARG A 122 1.01 13.81 -4.92
C ARG A 122 0.61 12.79 -3.86
N ILE A 123 0.05 11.65 -4.28
CA ILE A 123 -0.34 10.54 -3.39
C ILE A 123 0.60 9.36 -3.60
N VAL A 124 1.18 8.87 -2.51
CA VAL A 124 1.94 7.61 -2.45
C VAL A 124 1.06 6.53 -1.84
N LEU A 125 0.97 5.38 -2.49
CA LEU A 125 0.43 4.16 -1.88
C LEU A 125 1.57 3.36 -1.28
N ALA A 126 1.53 3.16 0.02
CA ALA A 126 2.51 2.41 0.79
C ALA A 126 1.85 1.21 1.47
N GLY A 127 2.60 0.13 1.67
CA GLY A 127 2.09 -0.99 2.45
C GLY A 127 3.14 -2.04 2.78
N PHE A 128 2.88 -2.74 3.88
CA PHE A 128 3.70 -3.83 4.38
C PHE A 128 2.93 -5.14 4.31
N SER A 129 3.60 -6.22 3.90
CA SER A 129 3.03 -7.57 3.86
C SER A 129 1.73 -7.60 3.04
N GLN A 130 0.60 -8.02 3.60
CA GLN A 130 -0.71 -8.00 2.95
C GLN A 130 -1.10 -6.59 2.44
N GLY A 131 -0.76 -5.52 3.18
CA GLY A 131 -0.97 -4.14 2.74
C GLY A 131 -0.12 -3.77 1.52
N GLY A 132 1.12 -4.26 1.42
CA GLY A 132 1.98 -4.06 0.25
C GLY A 132 1.43 -4.73 -1.03
N VAL A 133 0.77 -5.87 -0.88
CA VAL A 133 0.06 -6.55 -1.97
C VAL A 133 -1.05 -5.65 -2.52
N ILE A 134 -1.86 -5.02 -1.64
CA ILE A 134 -2.94 -4.13 -2.05
C ILE A 134 -2.39 -2.82 -2.64
N ALA A 135 -1.31 -2.26 -2.07
CA ALA A 135 -0.66 -1.06 -2.61
C ALA A 135 -0.17 -1.28 -4.05
N LEU A 136 0.49 -2.42 -4.34
CA LEU A 136 0.88 -2.79 -5.70
C LEU A 136 -0.33 -3.00 -6.61
N HIS A 137 -1.34 -3.76 -6.15
CA HIS A 137 -2.53 -4.05 -6.96
C HIS A 137 -3.23 -2.78 -7.40
N THR A 138 -3.52 -1.89 -6.43
CA THR A 138 -4.24 -0.64 -6.67
C THR A 138 -3.38 0.33 -7.48
N GLY A 139 -2.13 0.56 -7.08
CA GLY A 139 -1.26 1.55 -7.71
C GLY A 139 -1.00 1.29 -9.19
N LEU A 140 -0.88 0.02 -9.60
CA LEU A 140 -0.67 -0.33 -11.01
C LEU A 140 -1.95 -0.22 -11.86
N ARG A 141 -3.13 -0.19 -11.24
CA ARG A 141 -4.45 -0.14 -11.90
C ARG A 141 -5.15 1.20 -11.78
N HIS A 142 -4.68 2.06 -10.90
CA HIS A 142 -5.27 3.39 -10.68
C HIS A 142 -5.31 4.23 -11.97
N PRO A 143 -6.44 4.89 -12.28
CA PRO A 143 -6.63 5.56 -13.58
C PRO A 143 -5.86 6.86 -13.75
N GLN A 144 -5.32 7.43 -12.68
CA GLN A 144 -4.48 8.62 -12.71
C GLN A 144 -3.06 8.29 -12.27
N ARG A 145 -2.07 9.13 -12.67
CA ARG A 145 -0.69 8.95 -12.25
C ARG A 145 -0.55 9.25 -10.75
N LEU A 146 -0.03 8.29 -9.99
CA LEU A 146 0.36 8.45 -8.60
C LEU A 146 1.79 9.01 -8.45
N ALA A 147 2.12 9.56 -7.28
CA ALA A 147 3.49 9.95 -6.95
C ALA A 147 4.43 8.75 -6.84
N GLY A 148 3.97 7.65 -6.27
CA GLY A 148 4.76 6.43 -6.12
C GLY A 148 4.02 5.28 -5.48
N VAL A 149 4.64 4.09 -5.52
CA VAL A 149 4.17 2.88 -4.84
C VAL A 149 5.30 2.30 -4.00
N LEU A 150 5.08 2.14 -2.70
CA LEU A 150 5.99 1.56 -1.72
C LEU A 150 5.44 0.20 -1.27
N ALA A 151 6.16 -0.89 -1.56
CA ALA A 151 5.68 -2.25 -1.33
C ALA A 151 6.73 -3.08 -0.58
N LEU A 152 6.47 -3.30 0.72
CA LEU A 152 7.42 -3.87 1.67
C LEU A 152 7.03 -5.30 2.04
N SER A 153 8.00 -6.22 2.02
CA SER A 153 7.87 -7.64 2.44
C SER A 153 6.62 -8.31 1.86
N CYS A 154 6.38 -8.12 0.55
CA CYS A 154 5.18 -8.58 -0.13
C CYS A 154 5.48 -9.18 -1.52
N TYR A 155 4.43 -9.52 -2.23
CA TYR A 155 4.49 -10.06 -3.60
C TYR A 155 3.46 -9.35 -4.50
N LEU A 156 3.64 -9.48 -5.82
CA LEU A 156 2.70 -8.96 -6.82
C LEU A 156 1.51 -9.92 -6.97
N PRO A 157 0.28 -9.49 -6.63
CA PRO A 157 -0.91 -10.34 -6.78
C PRO A 157 -1.46 -10.31 -8.20
N LEU A 158 -2.30 -11.30 -8.51
CA LEU A 158 -3.09 -11.38 -9.74
C LEU A 158 -2.25 -11.08 -10.99
N VAL A 159 -1.09 -11.71 -11.07
CA VAL A 159 -0.08 -11.49 -12.12
C VAL A 159 -0.67 -11.70 -13.51
N ASP A 160 -1.51 -12.71 -13.67
CA ASP A 160 -2.07 -13.10 -14.98
C ASP A 160 -3.06 -12.05 -15.53
N THR A 161 -3.71 -11.28 -14.67
CA THR A 161 -4.65 -10.24 -15.09
C THR A 161 -3.97 -8.88 -15.29
N LEU A 162 -2.76 -8.67 -14.73
CA LEU A 162 -2.07 -7.39 -14.76
C LEU A 162 -1.91 -6.82 -16.18
N PRO A 163 -1.52 -7.59 -17.23
CA PRO A 163 -1.34 -7.04 -18.57
C PRO A 163 -2.61 -6.43 -19.18
N ALA A 164 -3.78 -6.95 -18.77
CA ALA A 164 -5.08 -6.46 -19.24
C ALA A 164 -5.67 -5.35 -18.37
N GLU A 165 -5.32 -5.31 -17.08
CA GLU A 165 -5.90 -4.41 -16.08
C GLU A 165 -5.00 -3.22 -15.74
N ALA A 166 -3.69 -3.30 -16.00
CA ALA A 166 -2.75 -2.22 -15.71
C ALA A 166 -3.11 -0.94 -16.47
N HIS A 167 -3.20 0.18 -15.73
CA HIS A 167 -3.52 1.46 -16.35
C HIS A 167 -2.25 2.16 -16.89
N PRO A 168 -2.27 2.68 -18.12
CA PRO A 168 -1.10 3.31 -18.73
C PRO A 168 -0.59 4.56 -17.98
N ALA A 169 -1.44 5.26 -17.22
CA ALA A 169 -1.05 6.41 -16.41
C ALA A 169 0.05 6.11 -15.37
N ASN A 170 0.12 4.86 -14.89
CA ASN A 170 1.10 4.42 -13.92
C ASN A 170 2.20 3.52 -14.52
N ARG A 171 2.40 3.59 -15.84
CA ARG A 171 3.44 2.78 -16.49
C ARG A 171 4.85 3.12 -16.02
N ASP A 172 5.11 4.36 -15.72
CA ASP A 172 6.38 4.92 -15.27
C ASP A 172 6.33 5.43 -13.82
N VAL A 173 5.30 5.03 -13.05
CA VAL A 173 5.23 5.34 -11.61
C VAL A 173 6.47 4.78 -10.89
N PRO A 174 7.15 5.57 -10.05
CA PRO A 174 8.23 5.05 -9.23
C PRO A 174 7.73 3.98 -8.27
N ILE A 175 8.38 2.81 -8.25
CA ILE A 175 8.04 1.71 -7.36
C ILE A 175 9.26 1.38 -6.51
N PHE A 176 9.12 1.47 -5.18
CA PHE A 176 10.10 0.96 -4.24
C PHE A 176 9.61 -0.37 -3.69
N MET A 177 10.39 -1.42 -3.85
CA MET A 177 10.11 -2.74 -3.28
C MET A 177 11.27 -3.19 -2.41
N ALA A 178 10.97 -3.64 -1.20
CA ALA A 178 11.96 -4.12 -0.24
C ALA A 178 11.52 -5.41 0.45
N HIS A 179 12.49 -6.19 0.93
CA HIS A 179 12.20 -7.47 1.59
C HIS A 179 13.33 -7.91 2.51
N GLY A 180 12.99 -8.48 3.67
CA GLY A 180 13.92 -9.15 4.55
C GLY A 180 14.42 -10.45 3.94
N ARG A 181 15.75 -10.67 3.92
CA ARG A 181 16.35 -11.89 3.33
C ARG A 181 16.09 -13.16 4.14
N ASN A 182 15.77 -12.98 5.42
CA ASN A 182 15.49 -14.06 6.35
C ASN A 182 14.00 -14.13 6.72
N ASP A 183 13.12 -13.56 5.87
CA ASP A 183 11.68 -13.51 6.11
C ASP A 183 11.08 -14.93 6.18
N PRO A 184 10.55 -15.35 7.37
CA PRO A 184 9.95 -16.66 7.56
C PRO A 184 8.48 -16.71 7.18
N VAL A 185 7.84 -15.56 6.90
CA VAL A 185 6.40 -15.44 6.62
C VAL A 185 6.17 -15.44 5.11
N ILE A 186 6.76 -14.48 4.39
CA ILE A 186 6.75 -14.45 2.92
C ILE A 186 8.19 -14.66 2.44
N PRO A 187 8.50 -15.80 1.83
CA PRO A 187 9.87 -16.07 1.39
C PRO A 187 10.42 -14.99 0.46
N TYR A 188 11.65 -14.54 0.71
CA TYR A 188 12.35 -13.47 -0.01
C TYR A 188 12.22 -13.57 -1.54
N ASP A 189 12.27 -14.79 -2.07
CA ASP A 189 12.20 -15.03 -3.51
C ASP A 189 10.85 -14.64 -4.14
N PHE A 190 9.77 -14.56 -3.37
CA PHE A 190 8.48 -14.10 -3.90
C PHE A 190 8.50 -12.60 -4.20
N GLY A 191 8.99 -11.78 -3.28
CA GLY A 191 9.17 -10.34 -3.52
C GLY A 191 10.17 -10.08 -4.65
N LYS A 192 11.32 -10.79 -4.65
CA LYS A 192 12.35 -10.68 -5.69
C LYS A 192 11.84 -11.04 -7.08
N ARG A 193 11.04 -12.12 -7.21
CA ARG A 193 10.39 -12.50 -8.48
C ARG A 193 9.39 -11.47 -8.94
N SER A 194 8.60 -10.91 -8.02
CA SER A 194 7.65 -9.85 -8.30
C SER A 194 8.34 -8.60 -8.87
N ALA A 195 9.41 -8.14 -8.22
CA ALA A 195 10.21 -7.01 -8.70
C ALA A 195 10.83 -7.28 -10.08
N LYS A 196 11.37 -8.50 -10.30
CA LYS A 196 11.92 -8.90 -11.60
C LYS A 196 10.86 -8.91 -12.70
N LEU A 197 9.66 -9.40 -12.40
CA LEU A 197 8.55 -9.44 -13.35
C LEU A 197 8.10 -8.03 -13.74
N LEU A 198 7.92 -7.13 -12.77
CA LEU A 198 7.57 -5.74 -13.03
C LEU A 198 8.63 -5.04 -13.87
N LYS A 199 9.93 -5.22 -13.56
CA LYS A 199 11.04 -4.70 -14.38
C LYS A 199 10.99 -5.23 -15.82
N ALA A 200 10.72 -6.52 -16.01
CA ALA A 200 10.61 -7.14 -17.33
C ALA A 200 9.42 -6.59 -18.12
N GLN A 201 8.37 -6.14 -17.44
CA GLN A 201 7.23 -5.44 -18.03
C GLN A 201 7.49 -3.94 -18.23
N GLY A 202 8.69 -3.43 -17.88
CA GLY A 202 9.10 -2.04 -18.11
C GLY A 202 8.74 -1.05 -17.02
N TYR A 203 8.34 -1.50 -15.81
CA TYR A 203 8.12 -0.63 -14.66
C TYR A 203 9.43 -0.15 -14.03
N ALA A 204 9.41 1.08 -13.47
CA ALA A 204 10.55 1.69 -12.78
C ALA A 204 10.64 1.20 -11.33
N VAL A 205 11.13 -0.04 -11.12
CA VAL A 205 11.23 -0.66 -9.80
C VAL A 205 12.63 -0.51 -9.22
N GLN A 206 12.73 0.06 -8.01
CA GLN A 206 13.89 -0.07 -7.14
C GLN A 206 13.66 -1.28 -6.23
N TRP A 207 14.63 -2.22 -6.21
CA TRP A 207 14.55 -3.44 -5.41
C TRP A 207 15.67 -3.48 -4.37
N HIS A 208 15.29 -3.64 -3.11
CA HIS A 208 16.18 -3.70 -1.96
C HIS A 208 16.00 -5.01 -1.18
N GLY A 209 17.08 -5.52 -0.60
CA GLY A 209 17.05 -6.70 0.25
C GLY A 209 17.89 -6.47 1.48
N TYR A 210 17.29 -6.62 2.66
CA TYR A 210 17.92 -6.33 3.95
C TYR A 210 18.20 -7.60 4.76
N ALA A 211 19.14 -7.52 5.71
CA ALA A 211 19.42 -8.60 6.67
C ALA A 211 18.37 -8.56 7.81
N ALA A 212 17.10 -8.75 7.45
CA ALA A 212 15.95 -8.69 8.34
C ALA A 212 15.05 -9.91 8.13
N GLU A 213 14.18 -10.15 9.09
CA GLU A 213 13.06 -11.10 9.01
C GLU A 213 11.82 -10.40 8.38
N HIS A 214 10.58 -10.79 8.79
CA HIS A 214 9.34 -10.14 8.34
C HIS A 214 9.07 -8.84 9.12
N THR A 215 9.93 -7.85 8.91
CA THR A 215 9.90 -6.54 9.59
C THR A 215 10.61 -5.48 8.76
N VAL A 216 10.37 -4.22 9.08
CA VAL A 216 11.10 -3.07 8.52
C VAL A 216 12.27 -2.73 9.44
N CYS A 217 13.48 -2.62 8.91
CA CYS A 217 14.68 -2.28 9.68
C CYS A 217 15.11 -0.82 9.46
N MET A 218 15.99 -0.32 10.33
CA MET A 218 16.46 1.08 10.26
C MET A 218 17.19 1.43 8.96
N GLU A 219 17.89 0.49 8.34
CA GLU A 219 18.52 0.69 7.03
C GLU A 219 17.45 0.89 5.95
N GLU A 220 16.41 0.05 5.96
CA GLU A 220 15.26 0.15 5.07
C GLU A 220 14.52 1.48 5.24
N LEU A 221 14.32 1.95 6.50
CA LEU A 221 13.68 3.26 6.76
C LEU A 221 14.44 4.42 6.14
N ARG A 222 15.77 4.44 6.22
CA ARG A 222 16.59 5.48 5.60
C ARG A 222 16.49 5.48 4.07
N ASP A 223 16.45 4.29 3.47
CA ASP A 223 16.31 4.17 2.01
C ASP A 223 14.90 4.60 1.57
N ILE A 224 13.86 4.26 2.34
CA ILE A 224 12.49 4.72 2.12
C ILE A 224 12.40 6.25 2.22
N GLU A 225 12.99 6.84 3.26
CA GLU A 225 13.03 8.28 3.46
C GLU A 225 13.65 8.99 2.27
N GLY A 226 14.86 8.56 1.85
CA GLY A 226 15.54 9.15 0.70
C GLY A 226 14.73 9.00 -0.60
N TRP A 227 14.06 7.86 -0.79
CA TRP A 227 13.18 7.66 -1.94
C TRP A 227 11.93 8.56 -1.89
N LEU A 228 11.28 8.68 -0.73
CA LEU A 228 10.13 9.58 -0.55
C LEU A 228 10.53 11.04 -0.78
N GLN A 229 11.68 11.48 -0.25
CA GLN A 229 12.20 12.82 -0.48
C GLN A 229 12.39 13.08 -1.98
N GLN A 230 12.98 12.14 -2.72
CA GLN A 230 13.17 12.28 -4.15
C GLN A 230 11.85 12.43 -4.91
N ILE A 231 10.90 11.51 -4.74
CA ILE A 231 9.66 11.49 -5.54
C ILE A 231 8.68 12.59 -5.16
N LEU A 232 8.68 13.07 -3.90
CA LEU A 232 7.79 14.12 -3.44
C LEU A 232 8.35 15.52 -3.74
N ALA A 233 9.67 15.71 -3.78
CA ALA A 233 10.27 16.96 -4.24
C ALA A 233 9.94 17.25 -5.70
N ASP A 234 9.91 16.22 -6.56
CA ASP A 234 9.58 16.35 -7.98
C ASP A 234 8.06 16.59 -8.23
N ALA A 235 7.22 16.28 -7.24
CA ALA A 235 5.78 16.42 -7.33
C ALA A 235 5.26 17.82 -6.90
N CYS A 236 6.11 18.65 -6.35
CA CYS A 236 5.82 19.99 -5.86
C CYS A 236 6.60 21.04 -6.63
#